data_7dda96f9ed4c831b8344ecbe0f83ea51
#
_entry.id   7dda96f9ed4c831b8344ecbe0f83ea51
#
_cell.length_a   1.000
_cell.length_b   1.000
_cell.length_c   1.000
_cell.angle_alpha   90.00
_cell.angle_beta   90.00
_cell.angle_gamma   90.00
#
_symmetry.space_group_name_H-M   'P 1'
#
loop_
_entity.id
_entity.type
_entity.pdbx_description
1 polymer ?
#
loop_
_entity_poly.entity_id
_entity_poly.type
_entity_poly.pdbx_seq_one_letter_code
_entity_poly.pdbx_strand_id
1 'polypeptide(L)'
;MGTAIGFPGAVVRAATGVMNDAVNVVSEAVALVPAIVGTVDRALHNRGGSLSLGAPNTILNRQISGSRRFAARSWPIERLRMVAKAADATLNDVVLELSGGALRAFLSEHDALPDDSLVAMVPVSLRRSTSSSGNEIGILMCTLATQCADPVERLARVRGSMIEGKHAMNSMSKLGRLATSAVGVAPLAVGVLTGNRALPRPPFNVIVSNVPGPDAPLYWNGARVDALYPLSVPVDGQALNITCTSTDDEIAFGLTACGRTVPDLVRLLDHFDEELEALESALGVRVEVDDEDSGKSDAGNG
;
A
#
# COMPACT_ATOMS: atom_id res chain seq x y z
N MET A 1 15.04 47.91 -20.79
CA MET A 1 14.97 46.84 -21.79
C MET A 1 14.79 45.53 -21.05
N GLY A 2 13.54 45.08 -20.92
CA GLY A 2 13.19 43.81 -20.26
C GLY A 2 12.96 42.75 -21.32
N THR A 3 13.76 41.71 -21.31
CA THR A 3 13.62 40.55 -22.18
C THR A 3 12.56 39.62 -21.60
N ALA A 4 11.39 39.57 -22.23
CA ALA A 4 10.38 38.57 -21.93
C ALA A 4 10.86 37.20 -22.42
N ILE A 5 11.04 36.25 -21.49
CA ILE A 5 11.31 34.87 -21.80
C ILE A 5 10.01 34.22 -22.26
N GLY A 6 9.86 34.08 -23.58
CA GLY A 6 8.75 33.35 -24.18
C GLY A 6 8.85 31.86 -23.91
N PHE A 7 7.86 31.28 -23.25
CA PHE A 7 7.73 29.83 -23.11
C PHE A 7 7.55 29.21 -24.51
N PRO A 8 8.27 28.09 -24.83
CA PRO A 8 8.13 27.45 -26.13
C PRO A 8 6.71 26.89 -26.29
N GLY A 9 6.04 27.28 -27.40
CA GLY A 9 4.65 26.87 -27.72
C GLY A 9 4.42 25.34 -27.84
N ALA A 10 5.47 24.54 -27.74
CA ALA A 10 5.39 23.09 -27.65
C ALA A 10 4.91 22.60 -26.28
N VAL A 11 5.29 23.28 -25.19
CA VAL A 11 4.85 22.90 -23.81
C VAL A 11 3.38 23.23 -23.61
N VAL A 12 2.91 24.35 -24.17
CA VAL A 12 1.47 24.76 -24.10
C VAL A 12 0.62 23.78 -24.93
N ARG A 13 1.10 23.32 -26.09
CA ARG A 13 0.39 22.35 -26.92
C ARG A 13 0.34 20.96 -26.29
N ALA A 14 1.40 20.52 -25.61
CA ALA A 14 1.40 19.27 -24.88
C ALA A 14 0.42 19.30 -23.68
N ALA A 15 0.41 20.40 -22.93
CA ALA A 15 -0.51 20.58 -21.80
C ALA A 15 -1.98 20.68 -22.25
N THR A 16 -2.28 21.36 -23.36
CA THR A 16 -3.64 21.42 -23.92
C THR A 16 -4.07 20.09 -24.56
N GLY A 17 -3.16 19.31 -25.13
CA GLY A 17 -3.44 17.95 -25.62
C GLY A 17 -3.86 17.03 -24.49
N VAL A 18 -3.08 16.98 -23.41
CA VAL A 18 -3.39 16.17 -22.21
C VAL A 18 -4.69 16.62 -21.53
N MET A 19 -4.99 17.94 -21.49
CA MET A 19 -6.26 18.44 -20.95
C MET A 19 -7.44 18.10 -21.86
N ASN A 20 -7.32 18.18 -23.17
CA ASN A 20 -8.40 17.78 -24.09
C ASN A 20 -8.66 16.28 -24.07
N ASP A 21 -7.61 15.44 -23.95
CA ASP A 21 -7.77 14.00 -23.78
C ASP A 21 -8.44 13.68 -22.44
N ALA A 22 -8.09 14.40 -21.35
CA ALA A 22 -8.75 14.26 -20.06
C ALA A 22 -10.23 14.71 -20.10
N VAL A 23 -10.56 15.77 -20.81
CA VAL A 23 -11.95 16.26 -20.99
C VAL A 23 -12.75 15.28 -21.84
N ASN A 24 -12.18 14.69 -22.87
CA ASN A 24 -12.84 13.66 -23.69
C ASN A 24 -13.07 12.39 -22.90
N VAL A 25 -12.11 11.96 -22.08
CA VAL A 25 -12.26 10.82 -21.15
C VAL A 25 -13.36 11.10 -20.12
N VAL A 26 -13.48 12.31 -19.62
CA VAL A 26 -14.55 12.71 -18.68
C VAL A 26 -15.93 12.75 -19.38
N SER A 27 -16.03 13.18 -20.64
CA SER A 27 -17.30 13.22 -21.36
C SER A 27 -17.79 11.82 -21.76
N GLU A 28 -16.90 10.87 -22.08
CA GLU A 28 -17.27 9.46 -22.25
C GLU A 28 -17.60 8.78 -20.92
N ALA A 29 -17.00 9.22 -19.80
CA ALA A 29 -17.33 8.72 -18.46
C ALA A 29 -18.76 9.11 -18.01
N VAL A 30 -19.33 10.22 -18.50
CA VAL A 30 -20.71 10.64 -18.20
C VAL A 30 -21.73 9.68 -18.82
N ALA A 31 -21.40 8.97 -19.89
CA ALA A 31 -22.27 7.91 -20.48
C ALA A 31 -22.31 6.62 -19.64
N LEU A 32 -21.48 6.51 -18.60
CA LEU A 32 -21.38 5.35 -17.68
C LEU A 32 -22.10 5.59 -16.33
N VAL A 33 -23.06 6.52 -16.27
CA VAL A 33 -23.75 6.97 -15.05
C VAL A 33 -24.22 5.83 -14.10
N PRO A 34 -24.76 4.70 -14.52
CA PRO A 34 -25.18 3.67 -13.57
C PRO A 34 -24.03 2.97 -12.84
N ALA A 35 -22.87 2.79 -13.50
CA ALA A 35 -21.66 2.23 -12.88
C ALA A 35 -21.01 3.21 -11.92
N ILE A 36 -21.15 4.52 -12.16
CA ILE A 36 -20.62 5.59 -11.32
C ILE A 36 -21.37 5.65 -9.99
N VAL A 37 -22.70 5.50 -9.96
CA VAL A 37 -23.51 5.56 -8.74
C VAL A 37 -23.08 4.46 -7.76
N GLY A 38 -22.92 3.21 -8.21
CA GLY A 38 -22.45 2.13 -7.36
C GLY A 38 -20.97 2.29 -6.90
N THR A 39 -20.18 2.97 -7.71
CA THR A 39 -18.76 3.28 -7.36
C THR A 39 -18.68 4.40 -6.33
N VAL A 40 -19.52 5.42 -6.44
CA VAL A 40 -19.63 6.53 -5.48
C VAL A 40 -20.16 6.03 -4.14
N ASP A 41 -21.17 5.19 -4.10
CA ASP A 41 -21.69 4.60 -2.84
C ASP A 41 -20.60 3.80 -2.13
N ARG A 42 -19.87 2.93 -2.84
CA ARG A 42 -18.73 2.20 -2.27
C ARG A 42 -17.61 3.13 -1.80
N ALA A 43 -17.32 4.18 -2.54
CA ALA A 43 -16.31 5.15 -2.20
C ALA A 43 -16.65 5.95 -0.92
N LEU A 44 -17.91 6.31 -0.74
CA LEU A 44 -18.40 7.03 0.45
C LEU A 44 -18.36 6.15 1.71
N HIS A 45 -18.60 4.84 1.57
CA HIS A 45 -18.63 3.91 2.69
C HIS A 45 -17.35 3.08 2.87
N ASN A 46 -16.29 3.38 2.10
CA ASN A 46 -15.00 2.64 2.10
C ASN A 46 -15.16 1.12 1.96
N ARG A 47 -16.16 0.66 1.17
CA ARG A 47 -16.47 -0.76 0.96
C ARG A 47 -15.59 -1.42 -0.12
N GLY A 48 -14.37 -0.94 -0.32
CA GLY A 48 -13.47 -1.42 -1.36
C GLY A 48 -13.81 -0.87 -2.76
N GLY A 49 -12.82 -0.83 -3.62
CA GLY A 49 -12.97 -0.34 -5.00
C GLY A 49 -11.76 0.49 -5.42
N SER A 50 -11.87 1.14 -6.60
CA SER A 50 -10.79 2.01 -7.11
C SER A 50 -10.89 3.45 -6.62
N LEU A 51 -11.92 3.78 -5.85
CA LEU A 51 -12.14 5.12 -5.27
C LEU A 51 -12.41 5.01 -3.78
N SER A 52 -11.87 5.96 -3.03
CA SER A 52 -12.26 6.25 -1.64
C SER A 52 -12.46 7.76 -1.52
N LEU A 53 -13.51 8.17 -0.84
CA LEU A 53 -13.80 9.58 -0.51
C LEU A 53 -13.86 9.80 1.00
N GLY A 54 -13.63 8.75 1.78
CA GLY A 54 -13.87 8.74 3.22
C GLY A 54 -12.64 8.49 4.08
N ALA A 55 -11.41 8.48 3.54
CA ALA A 55 -10.23 8.28 4.36
C ALA A 55 -10.10 9.41 5.40
N PRO A 56 -9.88 9.11 6.69
CA PRO A 56 -9.74 10.12 7.73
C PRO A 56 -8.46 10.93 7.55
N ASN A 57 -8.47 12.17 8.04
CA ASN A 57 -7.24 12.97 8.13
C ASN A 57 -6.39 12.47 9.29
N THR A 58 -5.12 12.14 9.01
CA THR A 58 -4.17 11.69 10.02
C THR A 58 -2.84 12.44 9.90
N ILE A 59 -1.92 12.15 10.84
CA ILE A 59 -0.54 12.64 10.74
C ILE A 59 0.14 12.17 9.44
N LEU A 60 -0.26 11.02 8.88
CA LEU A 60 0.29 10.47 7.65
C LEU A 60 -0.06 11.29 6.40
N ASN A 61 -1.10 12.13 6.48
CA ASN A 61 -1.59 12.94 5.36
C ASN A 61 -1.12 14.40 5.41
N ARG A 62 -0.13 14.69 6.27
CA ARG A 62 0.45 16.04 6.38
C ARG A 62 1.44 16.31 5.24
N GLN A 63 1.75 17.59 5.05
CA GLN A 63 2.85 18.01 4.19
C GLN A 63 4.17 17.46 4.74
N ILE A 64 5.00 16.90 3.87
CA ILE A 64 6.26 16.30 4.24
C ILE A 64 7.41 17.34 4.21
N SER A 65 8.49 17.04 4.92
CA SER A 65 9.75 17.79 4.85
C SER A 65 10.73 17.12 3.88
N GLY A 66 11.89 17.70 3.67
CA GLY A 66 12.99 17.07 2.91
C GLY A 66 13.62 15.84 3.61
N SER A 67 13.39 15.68 4.93
CA SER A 67 13.93 14.53 5.70
C SER A 67 13.22 13.24 5.34
N ARG A 68 13.99 12.20 5.06
CA ARG A 68 13.51 10.84 4.82
C ARG A 68 14.14 9.89 5.83
N ARG A 69 13.34 8.93 6.28
CA ARG A 69 13.76 7.79 7.07
C ARG A 69 13.38 6.52 6.34
N PHE A 70 14.23 5.53 6.46
CA PHE A 70 14.00 4.20 5.96
C PHE A 70 14.27 3.21 7.09
N ALA A 71 13.38 2.25 7.24
CA ALA A 71 13.56 1.09 8.12
C ALA A 71 13.06 -0.15 7.39
N ALA A 72 13.68 -1.28 7.63
CA ALA A 72 13.34 -2.52 6.97
C ALA A 72 13.53 -3.71 7.91
N ARG A 73 12.73 -4.76 7.70
CA ARG A 73 12.80 -6.04 8.42
C ARG A 73 12.24 -7.14 7.53
N SER A 74 12.79 -8.34 7.69
CA SER A 74 12.31 -9.56 7.04
C SER A 74 11.66 -10.48 8.04
N TRP A 75 10.71 -11.28 7.57
CA TRP A 75 10.09 -12.38 8.29
C TRP A 75 10.09 -13.63 7.43
N PRO A 76 10.22 -14.83 8.02
CA PRO A 76 10.01 -16.08 7.28
C PRO A 76 8.63 -16.04 6.60
N ILE A 77 8.60 -16.18 5.28
CA ILE A 77 7.35 -16.06 4.51
C ILE A 77 6.34 -17.13 4.90
N GLU A 78 6.84 -18.27 5.41
CA GLU A 78 6.00 -19.39 5.85
C GLU A 78 5.11 -19.02 7.05
N ARG A 79 5.58 -18.15 7.96
CA ARG A 79 4.73 -17.62 9.05
C ARG A 79 3.47 -16.97 8.49
N LEU A 80 3.63 -16.06 7.52
CA LEU A 80 2.50 -15.37 6.91
C LEU A 80 1.63 -16.32 6.07
N ARG A 81 2.24 -17.34 5.42
CA ARG A 81 1.49 -18.37 4.68
C ARG A 81 0.63 -19.24 5.58
N MET A 82 1.14 -19.62 6.75
CA MET A 82 0.37 -20.37 7.73
C MET A 82 -0.82 -19.57 8.25
N VAL A 83 -0.62 -18.30 8.59
CA VAL A 83 -1.70 -17.38 8.97
C VAL A 83 -2.72 -17.25 7.84
N ALA A 84 -2.29 -17.02 6.61
CA ALA A 84 -3.16 -16.91 5.44
C ALA A 84 -4.01 -18.17 5.25
N LYS A 85 -3.39 -19.36 5.38
CA LYS A 85 -4.07 -20.65 5.27
C LYS A 85 -5.09 -20.86 6.40
N ALA A 86 -4.72 -20.55 7.64
CA ALA A 86 -5.60 -20.70 8.80
C ALA A 86 -6.85 -19.81 8.72
N ALA A 87 -6.71 -18.61 8.15
CA ALA A 87 -7.80 -17.64 7.98
C ALA A 87 -8.52 -17.73 6.63
N ASP A 88 -8.21 -18.70 5.76
CA ASP A 88 -8.70 -18.77 4.37
C ASP A 88 -8.50 -17.43 3.61
N ALA A 89 -7.35 -16.78 3.83
CA ALA A 89 -6.97 -15.50 3.27
C ALA A 89 -5.81 -15.63 2.27
N THR A 90 -5.51 -14.57 1.54
CA THR A 90 -4.31 -14.51 0.70
C THR A 90 -3.14 -13.91 1.46
N LEU A 91 -1.90 -14.17 1.02
CA LEU A 91 -0.70 -13.54 1.57
C LEU A 91 -0.83 -12.00 1.57
N ASN A 92 -1.42 -11.44 0.51
CA ASN A 92 -1.63 -9.99 0.41
C ASN A 92 -2.63 -9.46 1.45
N ASP A 93 -3.65 -10.24 1.80
CA ASP A 93 -4.61 -9.85 2.85
C ASP A 93 -3.91 -9.82 4.21
N VAL A 94 -3.00 -10.76 4.48
CA VAL A 94 -2.17 -10.76 5.71
C VAL A 94 -1.23 -9.57 5.74
N VAL A 95 -0.55 -9.23 4.63
CA VAL A 95 0.32 -8.04 4.55
C VAL A 95 -0.46 -6.76 4.85
N LEU A 96 -1.67 -6.64 4.34
CA LEU A 96 -2.55 -5.49 4.58
C LEU A 96 -3.05 -5.43 6.02
N GLU A 97 -3.38 -6.59 6.57
CA GLU A 97 -3.81 -6.70 7.97
C GLU A 97 -2.67 -6.32 8.92
N LEU A 98 -1.46 -6.88 8.76
CA LEU A 98 -0.28 -6.52 9.55
C LEU A 98 0.01 -5.01 9.46
N SER A 99 -0.13 -4.43 8.26
CA SER A 99 0.00 -2.98 8.09
C SER A 99 -1.07 -2.22 8.85
N GLY A 100 -2.31 -2.73 8.87
CA GLY A 100 -3.44 -2.15 9.60
C GLY A 100 -3.24 -2.19 11.11
N GLY A 101 -2.86 -3.34 11.65
CA GLY A 101 -2.61 -3.53 13.08
C GLY A 101 -1.43 -2.71 13.58
N ALA A 102 -0.30 -2.77 12.87
CA ALA A 102 0.88 -1.97 13.20
C ALA A 102 0.59 -0.46 13.17
N LEU A 103 -0.14 0.04 12.16
CA LEU A 103 -0.55 1.43 12.09
C LEU A 103 -1.54 1.83 13.18
N ARG A 104 -2.46 0.92 13.56
CA ARG A 104 -3.36 1.12 14.68
C ARG A 104 -2.56 1.32 15.97
N ALA A 105 -1.64 0.43 16.29
CA ALA A 105 -0.81 0.50 17.48
C ALA A 105 0.03 1.78 17.49
N PHE A 106 0.73 2.06 16.38
CA PHE A 106 1.54 3.26 16.21
C PHE A 106 0.75 4.56 16.41
N LEU A 107 -0.43 4.68 15.78
CA LEU A 107 -1.26 5.89 15.91
C LEU A 107 -1.88 6.00 17.29
N SER A 108 -2.19 4.87 17.96
CA SER A 108 -2.66 4.87 19.35
C SER A 108 -1.59 5.38 20.32
N GLU A 109 -0.33 4.95 20.17
CA GLU A 109 0.80 5.44 20.98
C GLU A 109 1.02 6.95 20.83
N HIS A 110 0.57 7.53 19.71
CA HIS A 110 0.71 8.97 19.42
C HIS A 110 -0.57 9.78 19.64
N ASP A 111 -1.59 9.21 20.29
CA ASP A 111 -2.91 9.82 20.46
C ASP A 111 -3.51 10.37 19.14
N ALA A 112 -3.24 9.67 18.04
CA ALA A 112 -3.57 10.09 16.67
C ALA A 112 -4.41 9.08 15.89
N LEU A 113 -4.89 8.01 16.53
CA LEU A 113 -5.76 7.02 15.92
C LEU A 113 -7.14 7.63 15.68
N PRO A 114 -7.62 7.71 14.43
CA PRO A 114 -8.97 8.20 14.15
C PRO A 114 -10.03 7.15 14.45
N ASP A 115 -11.27 7.61 14.67
CA ASP A 115 -12.44 6.71 14.85
C ASP A 115 -12.77 5.95 13.56
N ASP A 116 -12.61 6.61 12.40
CA ASP A 116 -12.77 5.99 11.08
C ASP A 116 -11.54 5.13 10.72
N SER A 117 -11.77 4.05 9.97
CA SER A 117 -10.67 3.21 9.46
C SER A 117 -9.75 3.94 8.51
N LEU A 118 -8.46 3.65 8.63
CA LEU A 118 -7.50 4.02 7.58
C LEU A 118 -7.81 3.29 6.27
N VAL A 119 -7.47 3.95 5.16
CA VAL A 119 -7.57 3.40 3.81
C VAL A 119 -6.18 3.30 3.20
N ALA A 120 -5.84 2.10 2.70
CA ALA A 120 -4.64 1.87 1.92
C ALA A 120 -4.94 1.98 0.42
N MET A 121 -4.03 2.60 -0.32
CA MET A 121 -3.91 2.42 -1.77
C MET A 121 -3.05 1.20 -2.04
N VAL A 122 -3.62 0.23 -2.77
CA VAL A 122 -2.99 -1.06 -3.06
C VAL A 122 -2.82 -1.19 -4.58
N PRO A 123 -1.58 -1.10 -5.11
CA PRO A 123 -1.30 -1.45 -6.50
C PRO A 123 -1.54 -2.94 -6.72
N VAL A 124 -2.25 -3.30 -7.79
CA VAL A 124 -2.53 -4.70 -8.15
C VAL A 124 -2.17 -4.94 -9.62
N SER A 125 -1.56 -6.08 -9.91
CA SER A 125 -1.29 -6.48 -11.29
C SER A 125 -2.58 -6.88 -11.98
N LEU A 126 -2.83 -6.32 -13.17
CA LEU A 126 -3.98 -6.64 -14.03
C LEU A 126 -3.64 -7.67 -15.08
N ARG A 127 -2.40 -8.20 -15.11
CA ARG A 127 -1.97 -9.19 -16.10
C ARG A 127 -2.76 -10.48 -15.94
N ARG A 128 -3.40 -10.93 -17.04
CA ARG A 128 -4.07 -12.23 -17.14
C ARG A 128 -3.21 -13.30 -17.79
N SER A 129 -2.06 -12.94 -18.40
CA SER A 129 -1.12 -13.87 -19.05
C SER A 129 0.27 -13.28 -19.11
N THR A 130 1.27 -14.14 -19.15
CA THR A 130 2.70 -13.80 -19.26
C THR A 130 3.08 -13.22 -20.63
N SER A 131 2.17 -13.19 -21.60
CA SER A 131 2.45 -12.77 -22.99
C SER A 131 2.15 -11.30 -23.29
N SER A 132 1.57 -10.51 -22.35
CA SER A 132 1.34 -9.08 -22.58
C SER A 132 2.56 -8.27 -22.21
N SER A 133 3.16 -7.58 -23.19
CA SER A 133 4.21 -6.59 -22.96
C SER A 133 3.61 -5.32 -22.37
N GLY A 134 4.14 -4.86 -21.23
CA GLY A 134 3.72 -3.62 -20.54
C GLY A 134 3.32 -3.84 -19.08
N ASN A 135 3.50 -2.82 -18.24
CA ASN A 135 3.06 -2.83 -16.85
C ASN A 135 1.59 -2.39 -16.79
N GLU A 136 0.65 -3.36 -16.75
CA GLU A 136 -0.75 -3.07 -16.46
C GLU A 136 -0.97 -3.15 -14.95
N ILE A 137 -0.94 -1.99 -14.29
CA ILE A 137 -1.18 -1.86 -12.84
C ILE A 137 -2.54 -1.20 -12.64
N GLY A 138 -3.40 -1.84 -11.87
CA GLY A 138 -4.62 -1.24 -11.33
C GLY A 138 -4.37 -0.74 -9.91
N ILE A 139 -5.29 0.11 -9.43
CA ILE A 139 -5.27 0.63 -8.07
C ILE A 139 -6.55 0.23 -7.39
N LEU A 140 -6.43 -0.37 -6.20
CA LEU A 140 -7.53 -0.64 -5.29
C LEU A 140 -7.39 0.21 -4.03
N MET A 141 -8.52 0.65 -3.50
CA MET A 141 -8.61 1.23 -2.16
C MET A 141 -9.13 0.15 -1.21
N CYS A 142 -8.35 -0.13 -0.18
CA CYS A 142 -8.65 -1.16 0.82
C CYS A 142 -8.80 -0.52 2.19
N THR A 143 -9.89 -0.81 2.91
CA THR A 143 -9.96 -0.48 4.34
C THR A 143 -8.99 -1.34 5.11
N LEU A 144 -8.19 -0.71 5.99
CA LEU A 144 -7.28 -1.43 6.89
C LEU A 144 -7.95 -1.84 8.20
N ALA A 145 -9.23 -1.51 8.37
CA ALA A 145 -10.05 -1.84 9.54
C ALA A 145 -9.39 -1.47 10.89
N THR A 146 -8.65 -0.36 10.93
CA THR A 146 -7.88 0.07 12.10
C THR A 146 -8.73 0.39 13.33
N GLN A 147 -10.04 0.58 13.20
CA GLN A 147 -10.99 0.69 14.31
C GLN A 147 -11.21 -0.64 15.05
N CYS A 148 -10.92 -1.80 14.43
CA CYS A 148 -11.06 -3.11 15.05
C CYS A 148 -9.82 -3.44 15.88
N ALA A 149 -10.03 -3.77 17.15
CA ALA A 149 -8.94 -4.19 18.03
C ALA A 149 -8.57 -5.66 17.80
N ASP A 150 -9.53 -6.52 17.49
CA ASP A 150 -9.32 -7.94 17.24
C ASP A 150 -8.65 -8.16 15.88
N PRO A 151 -7.48 -8.86 15.83
CA PRO A 151 -6.72 -9.05 14.59
C PRO A 151 -7.44 -9.97 13.59
N VAL A 152 -8.19 -10.97 14.05
CA VAL A 152 -8.91 -11.90 13.17
C VAL A 152 -10.11 -11.18 12.53
N GLU A 153 -10.85 -10.38 13.30
CA GLU A 153 -11.92 -9.54 12.75
C GLU A 153 -11.37 -8.53 11.75
N ARG A 154 -10.22 -7.91 12.06
CA ARG A 154 -9.53 -6.96 11.17
C ARG A 154 -9.15 -7.62 9.85
N LEU A 155 -8.52 -8.82 9.89
CA LEU A 155 -8.17 -9.60 8.71
C LEU A 155 -9.41 -9.93 7.86
N ALA A 156 -10.51 -10.35 8.48
CA ALA A 156 -11.76 -10.66 7.78
C ALA A 156 -12.33 -9.43 7.04
N ARG A 157 -12.26 -8.24 7.64
CA ARG A 157 -12.71 -6.97 7.03
C ARG A 157 -11.80 -6.53 5.89
N VAL A 158 -10.48 -6.63 6.06
CA VAL A 158 -9.48 -6.35 5.01
C VAL A 158 -9.71 -7.26 3.81
N ARG A 159 -9.85 -8.57 4.04
CA ARG A 159 -10.16 -9.57 3.00
C ARG A 159 -11.46 -9.25 2.26
N GLY A 160 -12.52 -8.93 3.00
CA GLY A 160 -13.80 -8.52 2.42
C GLY A 160 -13.65 -7.32 1.48
N SER A 161 -12.95 -6.27 1.93
CA SER A 161 -12.66 -5.09 1.14
C SER A 161 -11.86 -5.41 -0.14
N MET A 162 -10.86 -6.29 -0.06
CA MET A 162 -10.08 -6.71 -1.22
C MET A 162 -10.88 -7.54 -2.22
N ILE A 163 -11.75 -8.43 -1.75
CA ILE A 163 -12.65 -9.23 -2.61
C ILE A 163 -13.61 -8.31 -3.35
N GLU A 164 -14.29 -7.41 -2.64
CA GLU A 164 -15.21 -6.44 -3.24
C GLU A 164 -14.51 -5.54 -4.26
N GLY A 165 -13.31 -5.05 -3.92
CA GLY A 165 -12.50 -4.22 -4.81
C GLY A 165 -12.10 -4.95 -6.10
N LYS A 166 -11.62 -6.19 -5.99
CA LYS A 166 -11.27 -7.03 -7.15
C LYS A 166 -12.49 -7.34 -8.00
N HIS A 167 -13.64 -7.67 -7.41
CA HIS A 167 -14.89 -7.90 -8.14
C HIS A 167 -15.33 -6.64 -8.90
N ALA A 168 -15.34 -5.48 -8.24
CA ALA A 168 -15.67 -4.21 -8.89
C ALA A 168 -14.74 -3.91 -10.06
N MET A 169 -13.44 -4.12 -9.91
CA MET A 169 -12.45 -3.89 -10.96
C MET A 169 -12.59 -4.88 -12.13
N ASN A 170 -12.89 -6.16 -11.86
CA ASN A 170 -13.06 -7.18 -12.89
C ASN A 170 -14.34 -6.98 -13.72
N SER A 171 -15.37 -6.35 -13.16
CA SER A 171 -16.61 -5.99 -13.88
C SER A 171 -16.44 -4.81 -14.84
N MET A 172 -15.34 -4.03 -14.72
CA MET A 172 -15.07 -2.87 -15.56
C MET A 172 -14.33 -3.25 -16.86
N SER A 173 -14.58 -2.50 -17.93
CA SER A 173 -13.74 -2.55 -19.14
C SER A 173 -12.31 -2.10 -18.83
N LYS A 174 -11.35 -2.41 -19.73
CA LYS A 174 -9.96 -1.97 -19.59
C LYS A 174 -9.86 -0.44 -19.44
N LEU A 175 -10.60 0.29 -20.26
CA LEU A 175 -10.65 1.76 -20.22
C LEU A 175 -11.29 2.26 -18.91
N GLY A 176 -12.37 1.61 -18.44
CA GLY A 176 -13.02 1.93 -17.18
C GLY A 176 -12.08 1.76 -15.98
N ARG A 177 -11.29 0.69 -15.92
CA ARG A 177 -10.27 0.48 -14.87
C ARG A 177 -9.21 1.57 -14.87
N LEU A 178 -8.69 1.93 -16.04
CA LEU A 178 -7.68 2.97 -16.17
C LEU A 178 -8.23 4.34 -15.74
N ALA A 179 -9.42 4.69 -16.22
CA ALA A 179 -10.09 5.94 -15.85
C ALA A 179 -10.37 6.03 -14.34
N THR A 180 -10.88 4.95 -13.73
CA THR A 180 -11.18 4.93 -12.30
C THR A 180 -9.91 5.02 -11.45
N SER A 181 -8.83 4.34 -11.85
CA SER A 181 -7.52 4.45 -11.18
C SER A 181 -6.96 5.88 -11.28
N ALA A 182 -7.05 6.50 -12.45
CA ALA A 182 -6.62 7.89 -12.65
C ALA A 182 -7.42 8.88 -11.79
N VAL A 183 -8.74 8.73 -11.72
CA VAL A 183 -9.61 9.57 -10.88
C VAL A 183 -9.28 9.36 -9.38
N GLY A 184 -9.00 8.13 -8.96
CA GLY A 184 -8.66 7.82 -7.55
C GLY A 184 -7.39 8.51 -7.05
N VAL A 185 -6.40 8.74 -7.91
CA VAL A 185 -5.14 9.41 -7.55
C VAL A 185 -5.08 10.88 -7.98
N ALA A 186 -6.00 11.35 -8.82
CA ALA A 186 -6.02 12.73 -9.32
C ALA A 186 -6.01 13.79 -8.20
N PRO A 187 -6.74 13.64 -7.08
CA PRO A 187 -6.71 14.61 -6.00
C PRO A 187 -5.33 14.76 -5.37
N LEU A 188 -4.59 13.66 -5.24
CA LEU A 188 -3.21 13.68 -4.74
C LEU A 188 -2.29 14.40 -5.73
N ALA A 189 -2.40 14.08 -7.02
CA ALA A 189 -1.61 14.73 -8.08
C ALA A 189 -1.87 16.24 -8.14
N VAL A 190 -3.13 16.68 -8.07
CA VAL A 190 -3.51 18.09 -8.00
C VAL A 190 -2.94 18.75 -6.75
N GLY A 191 -3.05 18.11 -5.58
CA GLY A 191 -2.50 18.61 -4.33
C GLY A 191 -0.97 18.83 -4.40
N VAL A 192 -0.24 17.86 -4.96
CA VAL A 192 1.22 17.96 -5.16
C VAL A 192 1.59 19.07 -6.13
N LEU A 193 0.86 19.23 -7.26
CA LEU A 193 1.16 20.22 -8.29
C LEU A 193 0.81 21.67 -7.87
N THR A 194 -0.26 21.82 -7.12
CA THR A 194 -0.76 23.17 -6.74
C THR A 194 -0.32 23.61 -5.35
N GLY A 195 0.23 22.70 -4.54
CA GLY A 195 0.50 22.93 -3.12
C GLY A 195 -0.79 23.13 -2.29
N ASN A 196 -1.95 22.90 -2.88
CA ASN A 196 -3.25 23.14 -2.25
C ASN A 196 -4.00 21.83 -2.02
N ARG A 197 -4.56 21.67 -0.82
CA ARG A 197 -5.41 20.51 -0.48
C ARG A 197 -6.85 20.82 -0.91
N ALA A 198 -7.17 20.43 -2.14
CA ALA A 198 -8.50 20.69 -2.71
C ALA A 198 -9.64 19.88 -2.05
N LEU A 199 -9.31 18.80 -1.30
CA LEU A 199 -10.31 17.95 -0.67
C LEU A 199 -10.24 18.04 0.85
N PRO A 200 -11.40 18.03 1.53
CA PRO A 200 -11.47 18.02 2.99
C PRO A 200 -10.96 16.72 3.62
N ARG A 201 -10.96 15.61 2.85
CA ARG A 201 -10.44 14.32 3.25
C ARG A 201 -9.49 13.77 2.17
N PRO A 202 -8.40 13.06 2.56
CA PRO A 202 -7.51 12.43 1.58
C PRO A 202 -8.21 11.24 0.90
N PRO A 203 -7.78 10.87 -0.32
CA PRO A 203 -8.31 9.67 -0.99
C PRO A 203 -7.87 8.37 -0.28
N PHE A 204 -6.73 8.38 0.38
CA PHE A 204 -6.17 7.27 1.17
C PHE A 204 -5.14 7.80 2.18
N ASN A 205 -4.75 6.97 3.14
CA ASN A 205 -3.82 7.35 4.21
C ASN A 205 -2.39 6.87 3.96
N VAL A 206 -2.24 5.71 3.34
CA VAL A 206 -0.96 5.03 3.14
C VAL A 206 -0.97 4.24 1.85
N ILE A 207 0.20 4.05 1.25
CA ILE A 207 0.40 3.11 0.15
C ILE A 207 0.95 1.82 0.75
N VAL A 208 0.29 0.69 0.47
CA VAL A 208 0.79 -0.64 0.82
C VAL A 208 0.96 -1.43 -0.48
N SER A 209 2.20 -1.73 -0.84
CA SER A 209 2.55 -2.40 -2.08
C SER A 209 3.22 -3.74 -1.78
N ASN A 210 2.72 -4.79 -2.41
CA ASN A 210 3.35 -6.11 -2.39
C ASN A 210 3.87 -6.43 -3.80
N VAL A 211 5.18 -6.50 -3.95
CA VAL A 211 5.87 -6.74 -5.22
C VAL A 211 6.48 -8.14 -5.17
N PRO A 212 6.00 -9.10 -5.98
CA PRO A 212 6.65 -10.40 -6.04
C PRO A 212 8.13 -10.26 -6.37
N GLY A 213 8.97 -10.88 -5.58
CA GLY A 213 10.40 -10.96 -5.83
C GLY A 213 10.77 -12.23 -6.60
N PRO A 214 12.05 -12.55 -6.68
CA PRO A 214 12.54 -13.74 -7.37
C PRO A 214 12.15 -15.03 -6.64
N ASP A 215 11.78 -16.04 -7.42
CA ASP A 215 11.43 -17.39 -6.91
C ASP A 215 12.65 -18.30 -6.71
N ALA A 216 13.87 -17.77 -6.92
CA ALA A 216 15.12 -18.51 -6.79
C ALA A 216 16.21 -17.63 -6.17
N PRO A 217 17.21 -18.23 -5.50
CA PRO A 217 18.32 -17.49 -4.94
C PRO A 217 19.03 -16.61 -5.97
N LEU A 218 19.21 -15.36 -5.62
CA LEU A 218 19.96 -14.41 -6.45
C LEU A 218 21.44 -14.38 -6.07
N TYR A 219 22.29 -14.15 -7.07
CA TYR A 219 23.72 -13.96 -6.87
C TYR A 219 24.19 -12.66 -7.53
N TRP A 220 24.98 -11.89 -6.82
CA TRP A 220 25.61 -10.69 -7.32
C TRP A 220 27.13 -10.89 -7.29
N ASN A 221 27.77 -10.90 -8.46
CA ASN A 221 29.22 -11.09 -8.55
C ASN A 221 29.75 -12.37 -7.86
N GLY A 222 28.96 -13.45 -7.85
CA GLY A 222 29.29 -14.72 -7.20
C GLY A 222 28.92 -14.80 -5.71
N ALA A 223 28.53 -13.70 -5.06
CA ALA A 223 28.00 -13.70 -3.71
C ALA A 223 26.47 -13.88 -3.71
N ARG A 224 25.95 -14.72 -2.82
CA ARG A 224 24.50 -14.85 -2.62
C ARG A 224 23.94 -13.52 -2.11
N VAL A 225 22.78 -13.13 -2.63
CA VAL A 225 22.01 -12.01 -2.10
C VAL A 225 21.16 -12.51 -0.95
N ASP A 226 21.48 -12.09 0.26
CA ASP A 226 20.80 -12.55 1.47
C ASP A 226 19.47 -11.84 1.69
N ALA A 227 19.36 -10.55 1.32
CA ALA A 227 18.12 -9.79 1.48
C ALA A 227 17.95 -8.71 0.41
N LEU A 228 16.68 -8.43 0.06
CA LEU A 228 16.25 -7.35 -0.81
C LEU A 228 15.22 -6.50 -0.07
N TYR A 229 15.57 -5.26 0.25
CA TYR A 229 14.64 -4.35 0.92
C TYR A 229 14.11 -3.31 -0.08
N PRO A 230 12.78 -3.32 -0.35
CA PRO A 230 12.18 -2.38 -1.29
C PRO A 230 12.12 -0.98 -0.68
N LEU A 231 12.46 0.03 -1.47
CA LEU A 231 12.42 1.43 -1.07
C LEU A 231 11.51 2.21 -2.00
N SER A 232 10.60 3.00 -1.43
CA SER A 232 9.64 3.84 -2.14
C SER A 232 9.80 5.32 -1.76
N VAL A 233 9.08 6.20 -2.47
CA VAL A 233 9.18 7.64 -2.28
C VAL A 233 7.89 8.19 -1.67
N PRO A 234 7.92 8.71 -0.43
CA PRO A 234 6.79 9.48 0.13
C PRO A 234 6.66 10.84 -0.57
N VAL A 235 5.41 11.30 -0.71
CA VAL A 235 5.06 12.59 -1.32
C VAL A 235 4.16 13.40 -0.39
N ASP A 236 3.92 14.67 -0.70
CA ASP A 236 3.02 15.51 0.08
C ASP A 236 1.63 14.86 0.20
N GLY A 237 1.13 14.79 1.43
CA GLY A 237 -0.12 14.10 1.75
C GLY A 237 0.01 12.59 1.91
N GLN A 238 1.22 12.02 1.74
CA GLN A 238 1.55 10.59 1.88
C GLN A 238 2.91 10.46 2.57
N ALA A 239 2.91 10.67 3.88
CA ALA A 239 4.15 10.73 4.66
C ALA A 239 4.79 9.36 4.93
N LEU A 240 4.07 8.27 4.68
CA LEU A 240 4.52 6.89 4.85
C LEU A 240 4.17 6.06 3.62
N ASN A 241 5.11 5.22 3.21
CA ASN A 241 4.92 4.15 2.24
C ASN A 241 5.42 2.84 2.85
N ILE A 242 4.64 1.78 2.71
CA ILE A 242 4.96 0.41 3.11
C ILE A 242 5.04 -0.41 1.83
N THR A 243 6.20 -0.96 1.54
CA THR A 243 6.38 -1.87 0.41
C THR A 243 7.00 -3.16 0.90
N CYS A 244 6.49 -4.29 0.45
CA CYS A 244 7.12 -5.58 0.71
C CYS A 244 7.50 -6.29 -0.58
N THR A 245 8.50 -7.15 -0.49
CA THR A 245 8.89 -8.08 -1.55
C THR A 245 9.18 -9.44 -0.94
N SER A 246 8.75 -10.49 -1.63
CA SER A 246 8.98 -11.87 -1.18
C SER A 246 10.11 -12.50 -1.97
N THR A 247 10.92 -13.30 -1.31
CA THR A 247 11.83 -14.28 -1.91
C THR A 247 11.26 -15.68 -1.73
N ASP A 248 12.06 -16.73 -1.94
CA ASP A 248 11.68 -18.13 -1.72
C ASP A 248 11.35 -18.42 -0.25
N ASP A 249 12.10 -17.84 0.70
CA ASP A 249 12.07 -18.13 2.12
C ASP A 249 11.66 -16.95 3.02
N GLU A 250 11.78 -15.71 2.52
CA GLU A 250 11.49 -14.50 3.31
C GLU A 250 10.50 -13.55 2.62
N ILE A 251 9.86 -12.73 3.45
CA ILE A 251 9.17 -11.53 3.01
C ILE A 251 9.79 -10.32 3.70
N ALA A 252 10.36 -9.43 2.90
CA ALA A 252 11.03 -8.22 3.38
C ALA A 252 10.12 -7.01 3.25
N PHE A 253 9.95 -6.28 4.33
CA PHE A 253 9.23 -5.00 4.35
C PHE A 253 10.21 -3.85 4.39
N GLY A 254 10.01 -2.89 3.51
CA GLY A 254 10.69 -1.60 3.49
C GLY A 254 9.69 -0.48 3.77
N LEU A 255 9.91 0.25 4.84
CA LEU A 255 9.11 1.39 5.26
C LEU A 255 9.88 2.67 4.94
N THR A 256 9.31 3.54 4.14
CA THR A 256 9.90 4.85 3.83
C THR A 256 8.98 5.95 4.31
N ALA A 257 9.49 6.85 5.13
CA ALA A 257 8.67 7.89 5.75
C ALA A 257 9.33 9.28 5.77
N CYS A 258 8.49 10.29 5.98
CA CYS A 258 8.95 11.62 6.36
C CYS A 258 9.43 11.59 7.82
N GLY A 259 10.71 11.86 8.05
CA GLY A 259 11.30 11.79 9.39
C GLY A 259 10.74 12.78 10.41
N ARG A 260 10.03 13.83 9.96
CA ARG A 260 9.33 14.77 10.85
C ARG A 260 7.94 14.27 11.24
N THR A 261 7.28 13.55 10.36
CA THR A 261 5.89 13.13 10.56
C THR A 261 5.82 11.75 11.21
N VAL A 262 6.79 10.88 10.91
CA VAL A 262 6.93 9.54 11.48
C VAL A 262 8.35 9.40 12.02
N PRO A 263 8.63 9.94 13.22
CA PRO A 263 9.98 9.99 13.76
C PRO A 263 10.50 8.59 14.17
N ASP A 264 9.61 7.72 14.69
CA ASP A 264 9.96 6.42 15.26
C ASP A 264 9.59 5.28 14.31
N LEU A 265 10.17 5.31 13.09
CA LEU A 265 9.86 4.33 12.06
C LEU A 265 10.27 2.90 12.45
N VAL A 266 11.29 2.74 13.29
CA VAL A 266 11.71 1.43 13.81
C VAL A 266 10.64 0.86 14.73
N ARG A 267 10.03 1.69 15.60
CA ARG A 267 8.94 1.27 16.48
C ARG A 267 7.74 0.74 15.67
N LEU A 268 7.48 1.32 14.49
CA LEU A 268 6.44 0.79 13.61
C LEU A 268 6.76 -0.66 13.15
N LEU A 269 8.04 -1.02 12.92
CA LEU A 269 8.42 -2.41 12.63
C LEU A 269 8.22 -3.35 13.82
N ASP A 270 8.43 -2.86 15.06
CA ASP A 270 8.15 -3.66 16.26
C ASP A 270 6.65 -3.97 16.36
N HIS A 271 5.80 -3.02 16.00
CA HIS A 271 4.35 -3.26 15.91
C HIS A 271 3.94 -4.28 14.84
N PHE A 272 4.73 -4.43 13.75
CA PHE A 272 4.50 -5.53 12.81
C PHE A 272 4.80 -6.90 13.44
N ASP A 273 5.86 -7.01 14.26
CA ASP A 273 6.15 -8.24 15.00
C ASP A 273 5.04 -8.56 16.00
N GLU A 274 4.67 -7.58 16.83
CA GLU A 274 3.62 -7.70 17.84
C GLU A 274 2.27 -8.13 17.20
N GLU A 275 1.95 -7.57 16.03
CA GLU A 275 0.72 -7.87 15.31
C GLU A 275 0.73 -9.28 14.70
N LEU A 276 1.86 -9.69 14.11
CA LEU A 276 2.00 -11.04 13.56
C LEU A 276 1.86 -12.09 14.67
N GLU A 277 2.50 -11.88 15.82
CA GLU A 277 2.39 -12.77 16.97
C GLU A 277 0.95 -12.83 17.52
N ALA A 278 0.27 -11.68 17.60
CA ALA A 278 -1.12 -11.62 18.02
C ALA A 278 -2.05 -12.39 17.09
N LEU A 279 -1.83 -12.27 15.78
CA LEU A 279 -2.61 -12.94 14.75
C LEU A 279 -2.36 -14.46 14.74
N GLU A 280 -1.09 -14.89 14.86
CA GLU A 280 -0.71 -16.29 15.02
C GLU A 280 -1.36 -16.91 16.27
N SER A 281 -1.29 -16.21 17.40
CA SER A 281 -1.90 -16.66 18.65
C SER A 281 -3.41 -16.78 18.54
N ALA A 282 -4.08 -15.79 17.96
CA ALA A 282 -5.54 -15.78 17.82
C ALA A 282 -6.06 -16.87 16.87
N LEU A 283 -5.27 -17.25 15.86
CA LEU A 283 -5.60 -18.32 14.92
C LEU A 283 -5.10 -19.71 15.37
N GLY A 284 -4.39 -19.80 16.50
CA GLY A 284 -3.81 -21.04 16.99
C GLY A 284 -2.71 -21.60 16.08
N VAL A 285 -2.04 -20.75 15.32
CA VAL A 285 -0.90 -21.10 14.48
C VAL A 285 0.35 -21.07 15.35
N ARG A 286 1.05 -22.21 15.48
CA ARG A 286 2.35 -22.27 16.15
C ARG A 286 3.44 -22.47 15.11
N VAL A 287 4.39 -21.55 15.08
CA VAL A 287 5.67 -21.77 14.41
C VAL A 287 6.56 -22.51 15.40
N GLU A 288 6.89 -23.78 15.16
CA GLU A 288 8.01 -24.42 15.83
C GLU A 288 9.26 -23.71 15.33
N VAL A 289 9.84 -22.83 16.16
CA VAL A 289 11.17 -22.29 15.92
C VAL A 289 12.11 -23.44 16.27
N ASP A 290 12.69 -24.07 15.26
CA ASP A 290 13.79 -25.00 15.47
C ASP A 290 14.97 -24.22 16.07
N ASP A 291 15.18 -24.33 17.38
CA ASP A 291 16.36 -23.83 18.11
C ASP A 291 17.60 -24.68 17.75
N GLU A 292 17.99 -24.72 16.47
CA GLU A 292 19.19 -25.46 16.03
C GLU A 292 20.53 -24.72 16.24
N ASP A 293 20.59 -23.57 16.93
CA ASP A 293 21.86 -22.83 17.08
C ASP A 293 22.38 -22.71 18.54
N SER A 294 21.88 -23.54 19.49
CA SER A 294 22.44 -23.54 20.85
C SER A 294 23.48 -24.63 21.13
N GLY A 295 24.01 -25.33 20.11
CA GLY A 295 24.79 -26.52 20.25
C GLY A 295 26.23 -26.53 19.72
N LYS A 296 26.89 -25.39 19.51
CA LYS A 296 28.34 -25.38 19.13
C LYS A 296 29.17 -24.37 19.90
N SER A 297 29.29 -24.59 21.21
CA SER A 297 30.43 -24.10 21.96
C SER A 297 30.64 -25.01 23.17
N ASP A 298 31.34 -26.15 22.96
CA ASP A 298 32.23 -26.75 23.91
C ASP A 298 32.79 -28.06 23.33
N ALA A 299 33.89 -27.98 22.60
CA ALA A 299 34.86 -29.09 22.48
C ALA A 299 36.11 -28.55 21.79
N GLY A 300 37.10 -28.20 22.58
CA GLY A 300 38.42 -27.89 22.04
C GLY A 300 39.41 -27.29 23.05
N ASN A 301 39.54 -27.93 24.20
CA ASN A 301 40.77 -27.79 24.98
C ASN A 301 41.19 -29.16 25.46
N GLY A 302 42.20 -29.71 24.81
CA GLY A 302 42.92 -30.92 25.13
C GLY A 302 44.23 -30.94 24.34
#